data_db7d884da8febcc598f87e8980cace44
#
_entry.id   db7d884da8febcc598f87e8980cace44
#
_cell.length_a   1.000
_cell.length_b   1.000
_cell.length_c   1.000
_cell.angle_alpha   90.00
_cell.angle_beta   90.00
_cell.angle_gamma   90.00
#
_symmetry.space_group_name_H-M   'P 1'
#
loop_
_entity.id
_entity.type
_entity.pdbx_description
1 polymer ?
#
loop_
_entity_poly.entity_id
_entity_poly.type
_entity_poly.pdbx_seq_one_letter_code
_entity_poly.pdbx_strand_id
1 'polypeptide(L)'
;HAFAGKWDEMNYGPFLTTSLEVRGAGIVNKAIAIRLDAGEGGVSKGNVFMIYDTDLMNCAAGWSGGFIDWRGIAFDGRHGAHASIRGDQTFANPVGPGWRDPAGKWEDNVRVRGLDKKPYGPLPRDWAHYKGLYVQGNKVVLSYTVGSRGIFEMPSLHGKNVFIRNLHVAPGTKEIVMQVARGAGAQHLDGSGHIVLVKSAGSVTATNPNANEPVIAAAVLGDTGLWDL
;
A
#
# COMPACT_ATOMS: atom_id res chain seq x y z
N HIS A 1 28.33 -5.71 11.94
CA HIS A 1 28.12 -5.55 10.49
C HIS A 1 27.93 -6.86 9.69
N ALA A 2 28.13 -8.06 10.27
CA ALA A 2 28.19 -9.31 9.51
C ALA A 2 26.84 -10.04 9.35
N PHE A 3 25.75 -9.61 9.96
CA PHE A 3 24.52 -10.39 9.99
C PHE A 3 23.38 -9.87 9.08
N ALA A 4 23.44 -8.64 8.60
CA ALA A 4 22.42 -8.11 7.69
C ALA A 4 22.44 -8.78 6.30
N GLY A 5 23.61 -9.17 5.80
CA GLY A 5 23.80 -9.66 4.44
C GLY A 5 23.03 -10.95 4.08
N LYS A 6 22.88 -11.88 5.01
CA LYS A 6 22.23 -13.16 4.71
C LYS A 6 20.71 -13.03 4.50
N TRP A 7 20.05 -12.16 5.23
CA TRP A 7 18.61 -11.93 5.09
C TRP A 7 18.28 -11.15 3.82
N ASP A 8 19.13 -10.22 3.42
CA ASP A 8 19.01 -9.48 2.17
C ASP A 8 19.18 -10.38 0.92
N GLU A 9 19.84 -11.52 1.06
CA GLU A 9 20.14 -12.45 -0.03
C GLU A 9 19.10 -13.56 -0.18
N MET A 10 18.25 -13.77 0.81
CA MET A 10 17.25 -14.85 0.78
C MET A 10 16.22 -14.64 -0.32
N ASN A 11 15.83 -15.73 -0.96
CA ASN A 11 14.72 -15.73 -1.89
C ASN A 11 13.42 -15.99 -1.14
N TYR A 12 12.67 -14.92 -0.86
CA TYR A 12 11.37 -14.96 -0.21
C TYR A 12 10.20 -15.22 -1.19
N GLY A 13 10.48 -15.49 -2.47
CA GLY A 13 9.46 -15.50 -3.50
C GLY A 13 9.04 -14.09 -3.92
N PRO A 14 7.87 -13.91 -4.57
CA PRO A 14 7.46 -12.63 -5.14
C PRO A 14 6.98 -11.59 -4.11
N PHE A 15 6.82 -11.96 -2.85
CA PHE A 15 6.37 -11.07 -1.78
C PHE A 15 7.01 -11.44 -0.44
N LEU A 16 6.90 -10.51 0.51
CA LEU A 16 7.27 -10.73 1.90
C LEU A 16 6.20 -10.17 2.82
N THR A 17 5.80 -10.94 3.83
CA THR A 17 4.98 -10.44 4.93
C THR A 17 5.88 -9.92 6.04
N THR A 18 5.63 -8.70 6.50
CA THR A 18 6.46 -8.06 7.51
C THR A 18 5.71 -6.93 8.21
N SER A 19 6.33 -6.36 9.24
CA SER A 19 5.97 -5.05 9.76
C SER A 19 6.94 -4.04 9.15
N LEU A 20 6.43 -2.98 8.52
CA LEU A 20 7.25 -2.01 7.79
C LEU A 20 6.95 -0.58 8.19
N GLU A 21 7.99 0.18 8.47
CA GLU A 21 7.91 1.63 8.65
C GLU A 21 7.90 2.32 7.27
N VAL A 22 6.81 3.05 7.01
CA VAL A 22 6.61 3.83 5.79
C VAL A 22 6.77 5.31 6.15
N ARG A 23 7.70 6.00 5.48
CA ARG A 23 8.00 7.42 5.75
C ARG A 23 6.77 8.29 5.51
N GLY A 24 6.43 9.12 6.48
CA GLY A 24 5.29 10.04 6.42
C GLY A 24 3.91 9.38 6.57
N ALA A 25 3.83 8.05 6.69
CA ALA A 25 2.58 7.32 6.83
C ALA A 25 2.45 6.60 8.17
N GLY A 26 3.53 6.03 8.69
CA GLY A 26 3.55 5.29 9.94
C GLY A 26 3.97 3.84 9.77
N ILE A 27 3.64 2.99 10.75
CA ILE A 27 4.01 1.57 10.76
C ILE A 27 2.84 0.75 10.22
N VAL A 28 3.11 -0.04 9.19
CA VAL A 28 2.20 -1.06 8.65
C VAL A 28 2.50 -2.37 9.39
N ASN A 29 1.61 -2.79 10.28
CA ASN A 29 1.89 -3.90 11.19
C ASN A 29 1.76 -5.28 10.55
N LYS A 30 0.83 -5.46 9.63
CA LYS A 30 0.63 -6.71 8.88
C LYS A 30 0.74 -6.44 7.38
N ALA A 31 1.95 -6.09 6.99
CA ALA A 31 2.24 -5.69 5.62
C ALA A 31 2.50 -6.91 4.71
N ILE A 32 2.07 -6.78 3.47
CA ILE A 32 2.51 -7.61 2.34
C ILE A 32 3.24 -6.71 1.35
N ALA A 33 4.57 -6.81 1.31
CA ALA A 33 5.39 -6.13 0.33
C ALA A 33 5.52 -7.01 -0.92
N ILE A 34 5.13 -6.50 -2.07
CA ILE A 34 5.05 -7.22 -3.33
C ILE A 34 6.01 -6.60 -4.33
N ARG A 35 6.84 -7.42 -4.97
CA ARG A 35 7.68 -7.02 -6.10
C ARG A 35 6.85 -6.87 -7.36
N LEU A 36 7.05 -5.78 -8.09
CA LEU A 36 6.31 -5.47 -9.31
C LEU A 36 7.15 -5.62 -10.59
N ASP A 37 8.46 -5.45 -10.48
CA ASP A 37 9.37 -5.60 -11.62
C ASP A 37 9.67 -7.08 -11.91
N ALA A 38 9.91 -7.38 -13.18
CA ALA A 38 10.29 -8.72 -13.62
C ALA A 38 11.75 -9.02 -13.24
N GLY A 39 12.06 -10.30 -13.02
CA GLY A 39 13.41 -10.77 -12.77
C GLY A 39 13.47 -11.93 -11.80
N GLU A 40 14.62 -12.58 -11.72
CA GLU A 40 14.88 -13.71 -10.83
C GLU A 40 15.18 -13.26 -9.40
N GLY A 41 15.22 -14.20 -8.47
CA GLY A 41 15.73 -14.02 -7.11
C GLY A 41 14.73 -13.48 -6.09
N GLY A 42 13.44 -13.42 -6.43
CA GLY A 42 12.36 -13.06 -5.49
C GLY A 42 12.33 -11.56 -5.13
N VAL A 43 11.55 -11.24 -4.10
CA VAL A 43 11.27 -9.85 -3.69
C VAL A 43 12.53 -9.09 -3.26
N SER A 44 13.47 -9.74 -2.59
CA SER A 44 14.71 -9.08 -2.12
C SER A 44 15.63 -8.60 -3.25
N LYS A 45 15.50 -9.17 -4.43
CA LYS A 45 16.27 -8.79 -5.65
C LYS A 45 15.49 -7.86 -6.58
N GLY A 46 14.30 -7.45 -6.19
CA GLY A 46 13.48 -6.52 -6.95
C GLY A 46 13.96 -5.07 -6.85
N ASN A 47 13.38 -4.26 -7.72
CA ASN A 47 13.65 -2.81 -7.78
C ASN A 47 12.39 -1.96 -7.57
N VAL A 48 11.19 -2.49 -7.82
CA VAL A 48 9.93 -1.74 -7.68
C VAL A 48 8.93 -2.54 -6.87
N PHE A 49 8.28 -1.89 -5.91
CA PHE A 49 7.45 -2.56 -4.92
C PHE A 49 6.20 -1.76 -4.56
N MET A 50 5.15 -2.48 -4.17
CA MET A 50 4.01 -1.94 -3.46
C MET A 50 3.81 -2.70 -2.15
N ILE A 51 3.26 -2.01 -1.15
CA ILE A 51 2.96 -2.60 0.15
C ILE A 51 1.49 -2.38 0.52
N TYR A 52 0.89 -3.44 1.04
CA TYR A 52 -0.49 -3.47 1.50
C TYR A 52 -0.56 -3.76 3.00
N ASP A 53 -1.38 -3.01 3.71
CA ASP A 53 -1.78 -3.30 5.08
C ASP A 53 -3.00 -4.23 5.08
N THR A 54 -2.83 -5.46 5.52
CA THR A 54 -3.91 -6.46 5.52
C THR A 54 -4.92 -6.27 6.67
N ASP A 55 -4.57 -5.53 7.71
CA ASP A 55 -5.52 -5.17 8.77
C ASP A 55 -6.48 -4.06 8.31
N LEU A 56 -6.02 -3.20 7.41
CA LEU A 56 -6.75 -2.01 6.94
C LEU A 56 -7.21 -2.09 5.49
N MET A 57 -6.78 -3.12 4.76
CA MET A 57 -6.99 -3.26 3.30
C MET A 57 -6.62 -1.99 2.53
N ASN A 58 -5.49 -1.39 2.93
CA ASN A 58 -4.95 -0.16 2.37
C ASN A 58 -3.66 -0.44 1.60
N CYS A 59 -3.52 0.13 0.41
CA CYS A 59 -2.23 0.22 -0.26
C CYS A 59 -1.42 1.34 0.40
N ALA A 60 -0.44 0.97 1.22
CA ALA A 60 0.24 1.92 2.08
C ALA A 60 1.34 2.73 1.38
N ALA A 61 2.07 2.14 0.43
CA ALA A 61 3.12 2.84 -0.32
C ALA A 61 3.51 2.10 -1.60
N GLY A 62 4.17 2.84 -2.50
CA GLY A 62 4.95 2.33 -3.61
C GLY A 62 6.34 2.97 -3.62
N TRP A 63 7.38 2.18 -3.95
CA TRP A 63 8.75 2.66 -3.98
C TRP A 63 9.62 1.90 -4.98
N SER A 64 10.81 2.44 -5.25
CA SER A 64 11.81 1.84 -6.14
C SER A 64 13.24 2.06 -5.61
N GLY A 65 14.23 1.38 -6.21
CA GLY A 65 15.64 1.59 -5.89
C GLY A 65 16.21 0.73 -4.76
N GLY A 66 15.45 -0.24 -4.27
CA GLY A 66 15.90 -1.18 -3.24
C GLY A 66 14.75 -1.68 -2.38
N PHE A 67 14.89 -2.86 -1.76
CA PHE A 67 13.78 -3.52 -1.07
C PHE A 67 13.53 -2.90 0.31
N ILE A 68 14.05 -3.49 1.34
CA ILE A 68 13.89 -3.01 2.71
C ILE A 68 15.23 -2.99 3.45
N ASP A 69 15.34 -2.10 4.43
CA ASP A 69 16.37 -2.12 5.43
C ASP A 69 15.82 -2.80 6.69
N TRP A 70 16.39 -3.93 7.04
CA TRP A 70 15.98 -4.71 8.20
C TRP A 70 16.26 -4.04 9.53
N ARG A 71 17.18 -3.05 9.56
CA ARG A 71 17.54 -2.27 10.76
C ARG A 71 17.90 -3.14 11.96
N GLY A 72 18.45 -4.32 11.69
CA GLY A 72 18.88 -5.26 12.71
C GLY A 72 17.77 -6.02 13.44
N ILE A 73 16.52 -5.96 13.01
CA ILE A 73 15.44 -6.72 13.64
C ILE A 73 15.47 -8.22 13.34
N ALA A 74 16.28 -8.66 12.38
CA ALA A 74 16.46 -10.06 12.05
C ALA A 74 17.52 -10.70 12.97
N PHE A 75 17.15 -10.99 14.22
CA PHE A 75 17.93 -11.75 15.21
C PHE A 75 19.26 -11.13 15.65
N ASP A 76 19.42 -9.84 15.58
CA ASP A 76 20.59 -9.14 16.09
C ASP A 76 20.46 -8.68 17.55
N GLY A 77 19.34 -9.00 18.20
CA GLY A 77 19.07 -8.67 19.60
C GLY A 77 18.60 -7.23 19.84
N ARG A 78 18.46 -6.40 18.79
CA ARG A 78 17.90 -5.06 18.93
C ARG A 78 16.37 -5.10 18.96
N HIS A 79 15.78 -4.38 19.90
CA HIS A 79 14.35 -4.28 20.09
C HIS A 79 13.85 -2.86 19.79
N GLY A 80 12.59 -2.74 19.35
CA GLY A 80 11.93 -1.44 19.12
C GLY A 80 12.22 -0.79 17.77
N ALA A 81 12.95 -1.45 16.88
CA ALA A 81 13.10 -1.02 15.49
C ALA A 81 12.15 -1.82 14.58
N HIS A 82 11.62 -1.17 13.54
CA HIS A 82 10.92 -1.82 12.44
C HIS A 82 11.78 -1.79 11.19
N ALA A 83 11.59 -2.76 10.30
CA ALA A 83 12.12 -2.67 8.95
C ALA A 83 11.60 -1.40 8.28
N SER A 84 12.37 -0.80 7.39
CA SER A 84 11.98 0.41 6.68
C SER A 84 12.26 0.28 5.18
N ILE A 85 11.64 1.13 4.37
CA ILE A 85 11.88 1.20 2.93
C ILE A 85 13.32 1.64 2.69
N ARG A 86 14.08 0.85 1.89
CA ARG A 86 15.45 1.19 1.52
C ARG A 86 15.51 2.17 0.36
N GLY A 87 14.64 2.01 -0.62
CA GLY A 87 14.65 2.80 -1.84
C GLY A 87 13.94 4.15 -1.74
N ASP A 88 13.64 4.71 -2.90
CA ASP A 88 12.93 5.98 -3.07
C ASP A 88 11.42 5.77 -3.08
N GLN A 89 10.76 6.30 -2.06
CA GLN A 89 9.33 6.18 -1.88
C GLN A 89 8.61 7.14 -2.83
N THR A 90 7.88 6.59 -3.80
CA THR A 90 7.13 7.36 -4.80
C THR A 90 5.85 7.93 -4.21
N PHE A 91 5.11 7.12 -3.46
CA PHE A 91 3.92 7.57 -2.75
C PHE A 91 3.76 6.86 -1.41
N ALA A 92 2.99 7.48 -0.52
CA ALA A 92 2.53 6.88 0.72
C ALA A 92 1.12 7.34 1.05
N ASN A 93 0.31 6.41 1.55
CA ASN A 93 -0.97 6.70 2.16
C ASN A 93 -0.83 6.60 3.68
N PRO A 94 -1.34 7.57 4.45
CA PRO A 94 -1.36 7.48 5.91
C PRO A 94 -2.05 6.20 6.39
N VAL A 95 -1.61 5.67 7.52
CA VAL A 95 -2.25 4.50 8.15
C VAL A 95 -3.71 4.81 8.43
N GLY A 96 -4.59 4.02 7.86
CA GLY A 96 -6.03 4.16 7.96
C GLY A 96 -6.77 3.18 7.05
N PRO A 97 -8.10 3.07 7.16
CA PRO A 97 -8.89 2.19 6.32
C PRO A 97 -8.72 2.49 4.83
N GLY A 98 -8.53 1.45 4.02
CA GLY A 98 -8.45 1.57 2.57
C GLY A 98 -9.81 1.71 1.88
N TRP A 99 -10.88 1.50 2.63
CA TRP A 99 -12.26 1.54 2.16
C TRP A 99 -13.15 2.23 3.19
N ARG A 100 -14.21 2.92 2.74
CA ARG A 100 -15.24 3.44 3.64
C ARG A 100 -15.93 2.31 4.38
N ASP A 101 -16.37 2.58 5.61
CA ASP A 101 -17.19 1.64 6.37
C ASP A 101 -18.58 1.44 5.73
N PRO A 102 -19.36 0.45 6.17
CA PRO A 102 -20.72 0.24 5.66
C PRO A 102 -21.70 1.40 5.86
N ALA A 103 -21.36 2.35 6.73
CA ALA A 103 -22.13 3.58 6.96
C ALA A 103 -21.62 4.79 6.14
N GLY A 104 -20.61 4.58 5.28
CA GLY A 104 -20.04 5.61 4.42
C GLY A 104 -19.02 6.53 5.09
N LYS A 105 -18.39 6.09 6.21
CA LYS A 105 -17.42 6.89 6.97
C LYS A 105 -16.00 6.37 6.80
N TRP A 106 -15.03 7.25 7.07
CA TRP A 106 -13.60 6.94 7.07
C TRP A 106 -13.02 6.76 8.48
N GLU A 107 -13.75 7.21 9.50
CA GLU A 107 -13.27 7.23 10.87
C GLU A 107 -13.26 5.82 11.47
N ASP A 108 -12.08 5.41 11.89
CA ASP A 108 -11.91 4.16 12.59
C ASP A 108 -12.11 4.35 14.11
N ASN A 109 -13.34 4.20 14.53
CA ASN A 109 -13.73 4.28 15.94
C ASN A 109 -14.02 2.92 16.58
N VAL A 110 -13.78 1.82 15.86
CA VAL A 110 -14.24 0.48 16.25
C VAL A 110 -13.11 -0.47 16.61
N ARG A 111 -11.90 -0.27 16.09
CA ARG A 111 -10.77 -1.14 16.41
C ARG A 111 -10.29 -0.93 17.85
N VAL A 112 -9.68 -1.97 18.42
CA VAL A 112 -9.09 -1.93 19.76
C VAL A 112 -8.05 -0.80 19.85
N ARG A 113 -8.08 -0.05 20.95
CA ARG A 113 -7.10 1.00 21.22
C ARG A 113 -6.00 0.46 22.13
N GLY A 114 -4.75 0.68 21.74
CA GLY A 114 -3.59 0.43 22.57
C GLY A 114 -3.45 1.45 23.72
N LEU A 115 -2.45 1.28 24.56
CA LEU A 115 -2.11 2.24 25.62
C LEU A 115 -1.76 3.64 25.07
N ASP A 116 -1.25 3.71 23.86
CA ASP A 116 -0.97 4.93 23.11
C ASP A 116 -2.21 5.54 22.42
N LYS A 117 -3.40 4.98 22.69
CA LYS A 117 -4.70 5.34 22.11
C LYS A 117 -4.82 5.16 20.60
N LYS A 118 -3.82 4.58 19.93
CA LYS A 118 -3.89 4.25 18.51
C LYS A 118 -4.70 2.98 18.26
N PRO A 119 -5.39 2.86 17.11
CA PRO A 119 -6.13 1.66 16.76
C PRO A 119 -5.19 0.56 16.26
N TYR A 120 -5.44 -0.67 16.70
CA TYR A 120 -4.70 -1.88 16.34
C TYR A 120 -5.61 -3.00 15.89
N GLY A 121 -5.04 -3.96 15.17
CA GLY A 121 -5.73 -5.14 14.66
C GLY A 121 -6.56 -4.85 13.40
N PRO A 122 -7.23 -5.88 12.88
CA PRO A 122 -7.99 -5.79 11.64
C PRO A 122 -9.26 -4.97 11.79
N LEU A 123 -9.72 -4.42 10.68
CA LEU A 123 -11.07 -3.86 10.57
C LEU A 123 -12.12 -4.95 10.86
N PRO A 124 -13.33 -4.57 11.31
CA PRO A 124 -14.46 -5.50 11.42
C PRO A 124 -14.70 -6.24 10.10
N ARG A 125 -15.13 -7.50 10.19
CA ARG A 125 -15.31 -8.37 9.02
C ARG A 125 -16.36 -7.85 8.03
N ASP A 126 -17.36 -7.16 8.53
CA ASP A 126 -18.40 -6.51 7.75
C ASP A 126 -17.96 -5.20 7.09
N TRP A 127 -16.82 -4.66 7.52
CA TRP A 127 -16.18 -3.51 6.88
C TRP A 127 -15.24 -3.97 5.76
N ALA A 128 -14.08 -4.52 6.12
CA ALA A 128 -13.15 -5.11 5.16
C ALA A 128 -12.33 -6.22 5.82
N HIS A 129 -12.11 -7.32 5.10
CA HIS A 129 -11.47 -8.49 5.69
C HIS A 129 -10.57 -9.22 4.69
N TYR A 130 -9.28 -9.30 5.01
CA TYR A 130 -8.30 -10.08 4.28
C TYR A 130 -8.62 -11.59 4.33
N LYS A 131 -8.59 -12.25 3.16
CA LYS A 131 -8.87 -13.69 3.02
C LYS A 131 -7.61 -14.50 2.71
N GLY A 132 -6.65 -13.91 2.03
CA GLY A 132 -5.44 -14.59 1.60
C GLY A 132 -4.90 -13.99 0.31
N LEU A 133 -3.97 -14.71 -0.31
CA LEU A 133 -3.42 -14.33 -1.61
C LEU A 133 -3.19 -15.57 -2.49
N TYR A 134 -3.12 -15.31 -3.78
CA TYR A 134 -2.73 -16.30 -4.78
C TYR A 134 -1.43 -15.87 -5.44
N VAL A 135 -0.58 -16.83 -5.71
CA VAL A 135 0.71 -16.60 -6.40
C VAL A 135 0.74 -17.41 -7.68
N GLN A 136 1.05 -16.74 -8.78
CA GLN A 136 1.28 -17.37 -10.07
C GLN A 136 2.56 -16.79 -10.70
N GLY A 137 3.65 -17.55 -10.65
CA GLY A 137 4.97 -17.03 -10.99
C GLY A 137 5.34 -15.84 -10.11
N ASN A 138 5.58 -14.69 -10.69
CA ASN A 138 5.90 -13.45 -9.98
C ASN A 138 4.67 -12.56 -9.71
N LYS A 139 3.46 -13.01 -10.07
CA LYS A 139 2.23 -12.26 -9.81
C LYS A 139 1.62 -12.66 -8.48
N VAL A 140 1.19 -11.66 -7.73
CA VAL A 140 0.50 -11.83 -6.45
C VAL A 140 -0.87 -11.19 -6.58
N VAL A 141 -1.92 -11.95 -6.26
CA VAL A 141 -3.31 -11.47 -6.24
C VAL A 141 -3.80 -11.53 -4.80
N LEU A 142 -4.11 -10.40 -4.24
CA LEU A 142 -4.75 -10.30 -2.92
C LEU A 142 -6.23 -10.65 -3.03
N SER A 143 -6.74 -11.42 -2.09
CA SER A 143 -8.16 -11.77 -1.96
C SER A 143 -8.69 -11.23 -0.64
N TYR A 144 -9.76 -10.47 -0.69
CA TYR A 144 -10.39 -9.89 0.49
C TYR A 144 -11.87 -9.57 0.24
N THR A 145 -12.59 -9.16 1.28
CA THR A 145 -13.97 -8.68 1.15
C THR A 145 -14.07 -7.23 1.60
N VAL A 146 -15.00 -6.48 0.98
CA VAL A 146 -15.45 -5.14 1.42
C VAL A 146 -16.96 -5.19 1.55
N GLY A 147 -17.45 -5.09 2.77
CA GLY A 147 -18.82 -5.47 3.06
C GLY A 147 -19.07 -6.93 2.64
N SER A 148 -20.08 -7.14 1.83
CA SER A 148 -20.40 -8.46 1.25
C SER A 148 -19.71 -8.76 -0.08
N ARG A 149 -18.97 -7.80 -0.68
CA ARG A 149 -18.34 -7.97 -1.99
C ARG A 149 -16.97 -8.62 -1.87
N GLY A 150 -16.73 -9.65 -2.68
CA GLY A 150 -15.40 -10.21 -2.89
C GLY A 150 -14.57 -9.29 -3.79
N ILE A 151 -13.32 -9.09 -3.42
CA ILE A 151 -12.34 -8.30 -4.18
C ILE A 151 -11.14 -9.19 -4.48
N PHE A 152 -10.70 -9.15 -5.73
CA PHE A 152 -9.36 -9.60 -6.11
C PHE A 152 -8.58 -8.37 -6.57
N GLU A 153 -7.40 -8.18 -6.01
CA GLU A 153 -6.54 -7.06 -6.35
C GLU A 153 -5.15 -7.53 -6.72
N MET A 154 -4.69 -7.17 -7.91
CA MET A 154 -3.37 -7.50 -8.42
C MET A 154 -2.58 -6.21 -8.68
N PRO A 155 -1.57 -5.91 -7.87
CA PRO A 155 -0.66 -4.81 -8.18
C PRO A 155 0.18 -5.14 -9.40
N SER A 156 0.50 -4.13 -10.18
CA SER A 156 1.37 -4.24 -11.33
C SER A 156 2.10 -2.92 -11.61
N LEU A 157 3.04 -2.96 -12.52
CA LEU A 157 3.84 -1.81 -12.93
C LEU A 157 3.70 -1.60 -14.44
N HIS A 158 3.54 -0.35 -14.86
CA HIS A 158 3.67 0.04 -16.26
C HIS A 158 4.84 1.01 -16.41
N GLY A 159 5.75 0.70 -17.33
CA GLY A 159 6.99 1.45 -17.45
C GLY A 159 7.86 1.35 -16.19
N LYS A 160 8.37 2.48 -15.70
CA LYS A 160 9.23 2.53 -14.52
C LYS A 160 8.55 3.09 -13.26
N ASN A 161 7.51 3.89 -13.42
CA ASN A 161 6.98 4.75 -12.36
C ASN A 161 5.45 4.76 -12.25
N VAL A 162 4.73 3.99 -13.07
CA VAL A 162 3.27 3.92 -12.99
C VAL A 162 2.86 2.68 -12.23
N PHE A 163 2.47 2.88 -10.99
CA PHE A 163 1.96 1.85 -10.09
C PHE A 163 0.48 1.62 -10.39
N ILE A 164 0.11 0.38 -10.67
CA ILE A 164 -1.26 0.02 -11.06
C ILE A 164 -1.86 -0.92 -10.02
N ARG A 165 -3.10 -0.65 -9.64
CA ARG A 165 -3.95 -1.53 -8.85
C ARG A 165 -5.05 -2.08 -9.76
N ASN A 166 -4.95 -3.34 -10.16
CA ASN A 166 -5.98 -4.00 -10.96
C ASN A 166 -6.97 -4.66 -10.00
N LEU A 167 -8.22 -4.23 -10.05
CA LEU A 167 -9.26 -4.72 -9.17
C LEU A 167 -10.34 -5.46 -9.96
N HIS A 168 -10.70 -6.64 -9.46
CA HIS A 168 -11.94 -7.29 -9.82
C HIS A 168 -12.87 -7.24 -8.61
N VAL A 169 -13.99 -6.56 -8.77
CA VAL A 169 -14.99 -6.35 -7.73
C VAL A 169 -16.21 -7.18 -8.04
N ALA A 170 -16.57 -8.10 -7.15
CA ALA A 170 -17.77 -8.91 -7.33
C ALA A 170 -19.03 -8.04 -7.35
N PRO A 171 -20.07 -8.42 -8.11
CA PRO A 171 -21.36 -7.71 -8.13
C PRO A 171 -21.95 -7.53 -6.72
N GLY A 172 -22.66 -6.44 -6.53
CA GLY A 172 -23.34 -6.15 -5.27
C GLY A 172 -24.22 -4.91 -5.38
N THR A 173 -25.17 -4.77 -4.49
CA THR A 173 -26.17 -3.69 -4.52
C THR A 173 -25.75 -2.43 -3.76
N LYS A 174 -24.82 -2.56 -2.82
CA LYS A 174 -24.31 -1.43 -2.04
C LYS A 174 -23.10 -0.82 -2.72
N GLU A 175 -23.00 0.48 -2.70
CA GLU A 175 -21.80 1.21 -3.08
C GLU A 175 -20.66 0.90 -2.12
N ILE A 176 -19.44 0.80 -2.65
CA ILE A 176 -18.21 0.72 -1.88
C ILE A 176 -17.25 1.80 -2.40
N VAL A 177 -16.54 2.46 -1.51
CA VAL A 177 -15.63 3.56 -1.84
C VAL A 177 -14.23 3.25 -1.38
N MET A 178 -13.29 3.25 -2.32
CA MET A 178 -11.88 2.96 -2.09
C MET A 178 -11.06 4.24 -1.97
N GLN A 179 -10.16 4.28 -1.00
CA GLN A 179 -9.12 5.29 -0.94
C GLN A 179 -7.99 4.91 -1.91
N VAL A 180 -7.86 5.66 -3.00
CA VAL A 180 -6.75 5.50 -3.96
C VAL A 180 -5.48 6.14 -3.41
N ALA A 181 -5.60 7.41 -3.01
CA ALA A 181 -4.52 8.16 -2.38
C ALA A 181 -5.12 9.15 -1.36
N ARG A 182 -4.31 9.54 -0.38
CA ARG A 182 -4.68 10.54 0.62
C ARG A 182 -3.57 11.54 0.79
N GLY A 183 -3.90 12.82 0.65
CA GLY A 183 -2.97 13.91 0.85
C GLY A 183 -3.69 15.26 0.93
N ALA A 184 -2.99 16.29 1.38
CA ALA A 184 -3.53 17.64 1.39
C ALA A 184 -3.60 18.20 -0.04
N GLY A 185 -4.69 18.93 -0.36
CA GLY A 185 -4.81 19.65 -1.63
C GLY A 185 -5.01 18.76 -2.86
N ALA A 186 -5.84 17.71 -2.71
CA ALA A 186 -6.31 16.95 -3.87
C ALA A 186 -7.07 17.87 -4.84
N GLN A 187 -6.79 17.77 -6.15
CA GLN A 187 -7.41 18.60 -7.18
C GLN A 187 -7.70 17.76 -8.43
N HIS A 188 -8.85 17.96 -9.04
CA HIS A 188 -9.10 17.49 -10.40
C HIS A 188 -8.30 18.31 -11.41
N LEU A 189 -7.66 17.64 -12.36
CA LEU A 189 -6.86 18.30 -13.40
C LEU A 189 -7.65 18.76 -14.61
N ASP A 190 -8.76 18.10 -14.88
CA ASP A 190 -9.60 18.43 -16.02
C ASP A 190 -11.06 18.07 -15.80
N GLY A 191 -11.94 18.54 -16.69
CA GLY A 191 -13.36 18.25 -16.67
C GLY A 191 -13.72 16.79 -17.03
N SER A 192 -12.79 15.93 -17.33
CA SER A 192 -13.00 14.52 -17.64
C SER A 192 -13.16 13.64 -16.40
N GLY A 193 -12.81 14.17 -15.24
CA GLY A 193 -13.09 13.54 -13.95
C GLY A 193 -12.24 12.33 -13.58
N HIS A 194 -11.19 12.05 -14.34
CA HIS A 194 -10.42 10.81 -14.17
C HIS A 194 -9.01 10.98 -13.60
N ILE A 195 -8.50 12.20 -13.51
CA ILE A 195 -7.16 12.47 -13.00
C ILE A 195 -7.24 13.38 -11.78
N VAL A 196 -6.64 12.93 -10.70
CA VAL A 196 -6.56 13.64 -9.43
C VAL A 196 -5.11 13.83 -9.06
N LEU A 197 -4.72 15.04 -8.72
CA LEU A 197 -3.42 15.33 -8.12
C LEU A 197 -3.55 15.33 -6.60
N VAL A 198 -2.69 14.59 -5.96
CA VAL A 198 -2.62 14.51 -4.49
C VAL A 198 -1.21 14.83 -4.04
N LYS A 199 -1.07 15.77 -3.13
CA LYS A 199 0.20 15.96 -2.43
C LYS A 199 0.40 14.82 -1.44
N SER A 200 1.44 14.01 -1.65
CA SER A 200 1.72 12.87 -0.80
C SER A 200 2.61 13.24 0.38
N ALA A 201 2.20 12.84 1.57
CA ALA A 201 3.08 12.91 2.72
C ALA A 201 4.24 11.91 2.54
N GLY A 202 5.49 12.41 2.58
CA GLY A 202 6.69 11.58 2.52
C GLY A 202 7.15 11.12 1.14
N SER A 203 6.56 11.61 0.05
CA SER A 203 7.12 11.43 -1.29
C SER A 203 8.41 12.25 -1.45
N VAL A 204 9.46 11.61 -1.91
CA VAL A 204 10.80 12.26 -2.02
C VAL A 204 11.12 12.68 -3.45
N THR A 205 10.31 12.36 -4.46
CA THR A 205 10.67 12.72 -5.83
C THR A 205 9.49 12.79 -6.79
N ALA A 206 9.10 13.96 -7.14
CA ALA A 206 8.86 14.47 -8.47
C ALA A 206 8.97 15.99 -8.34
N THR A 207 10.15 16.49 -8.43
CA THR A 207 10.36 17.92 -8.50
C THR A 207 9.81 18.44 -9.83
N ASN A 208 8.60 18.96 -9.76
CA ASN A 208 8.23 19.99 -10.70
C ASN A 208 9.15 21.19 -10.38
N PRO A 209 10.01 21.66 -11.30
CA PRO A 209 10.94 22.76 -11.02
C PRO A 209 10.22 24.06 -10.61
N ASN A 210 8.92 24.13 -10.74
CA ASN A 210 8.08 25.25 -10.36
C ASN A 210 7.14 24.98 -9.17
N ALA A 211 7.22 23.81 -8.53
CA ALA A 211 6.42 23.48 -7.35
C ALA A 211 7.32 22.88 -6.27
N ASN A 212 7.33 23.49 -5.10
CA ASN A 212 8.16 23.08 -3.97
C ASN A 212 7.71 21.78 -3.28
N GLU A 213 6.73 21.05 -3.83
CA GLU A 213 6.17 19.86 -3.20
C GLU A 213 5.91 18.74 -4.22
N PRO A 214 6.20 17.48 -3.86
CA PRO A 214 5.94 16.35 -4.73
C PRO A 214 4.44 16.12 -4.91
N VAL A 215 4.04 15.84 -6.14
CA VAL A 215 2.66 15.60 -6.54
C VAL A 215 2.54 14.18 -7.09
N ILE A 216 1.52 13.45 -6.66
CA ILE A 216 1.13 12.17 -7.24
C ILE A 216 -0.09 12.39 -8.12
N ALA A 217 0.00 11.97 -9.37
CA ALA A 217 -1.16 11.86 -10.24
C ALA A 217 -1.79 10.47 -10.07
N ALA A 218 -3.09 10.43 -9.86
CA ALA A 218 -3.85 9.18 -9.84
C ALA A 218 -4.95 9.23 -10.88
N ALA A 219 -5.17 8.11 -11.57
CA ALA A 219 -6.23 7.95 -12.55
C ALA A 219 -6.91 6.60 -12.37
N VAL A 220 -8.21 6.50 -12.70
CA VAL A 220 -8.93 5.23 -12.79
C VAL A 220 -9.30 4.98 -14.23
N LEU A 221 -9.08 3.76 -14.70
CA LEU A 221 -9.39 3.31 -16.05
C LEU A 221 -10.37 2.15 -15.97
N GLY A 222 -11.35 2.09 -16.89
CA GLY A 222 -12.35 1.03 -16.97
C GLY A 222 -13.75 1.49 -16.53
N ASP A 223 -14.62 0.53 -16.23
CA ASP A 223 -15.95 0.82 -15.70
C ASP A 223 -15.83 1.39 -14.29
N THR A 224 -15.97 2.67 -14.20
CA THR A 224 -15.67 3.40 -12.99
C THR A 224 -16.92 3.93 -12.33
N GLY A 225 -16.94 3.83 -11.03
CA GLY A 225 -17.83 4.60 -10.22
C GLY A 225 -17.46 6.10 -10.17
N LEU A 226 -18.18 6.86 -9.38
CA LEU A 226 -17.92 8.28 -9.15
C LEU A 226 -16.63 8.46 -8.30
N TRP A 227 -15.91 9.53 -8.58
CA TRP A 227 -14.81 10.02 -7.75
C TRP A 227 -15.35 10.96 -6.67
N ASP A 228 -14.77 10.82 -5.49
CA ASP A 228 -15.01 11.69 -4.34
C ASP A 228 -13.68 12.25 -3.86
N LEU A 229 -13.55 13.58 -3.73
CA LEU A 229 -12.37 14.32 -3.33
C LEU A 229 -12.40 14.72 -1.87
#